data_0c72ffd9589f0cf4926874f9398ed2aa
#
_entry.id   0c72ffd9589f0cf4926874f9398ed2aa
#
_cell.length_a   1.000
_cell.length_b   1.000
_cell.length_c   1.000
_cell.angle_alpha   90.00
_cell.angle_beta   90.00
_cell.angle_gamma   90.00
#
_symmetry.space_group_name_H-M   'P 1'
#
loop_
_entity.id
_entity.type
_entity.pdbx_description
1 polymer ?
#
loop_
_entity_poly.entity_id
_entity_poly.type
_entity_poly.pdbx_seq_one_letter_code
_entity_poly.pdbx_strand_id
1 'polypeptide(L)'
;MKELYFITSNKGKLKEAKEKINHLDIEIIQLKLDYPEIQASDLKEIALYGLDFCSERFKSPFFLEDSGLFIEELNSFPGPYSRYVHETIGNDGILKLLLGASNRNAYFKSVIGLYNNGPIIFEGVSKGKISKEIRGKGGFGYDPIFMPENSEKTFGEMSTEEKNSYSHRGKALDNMVKYLENGVE
;
A
#
# COMPACT_ATOMS: atom_id res chain seq x y z
N MET A 1 -4.47 -23.99 11.72
CA MET A 1 -4.35 -22.82 10.82
C MET A 1 -4.98 -21.62 11.51
N LYS A 2 -4.25 -20.52 11.63
CA LYS A 2 -4.79 -19.28 12.20
C LYS A 2 -5.41 -18.44 11.08
N GLU A 3 -6.55 -17.85 11.31
CA GLU A 3 -7.20 -16.94 10.37
C GLU A 3 -6.80 -15.49 10.67
N LEU A 4 -6.49 -14.72 9.64
CA LEU A 4 -6.24 -13.28 9.73
C LEU A 4 -7.07 -12.57 8.66
N TYR A 5 -7.93 -11.67 9.09
CA TYR A 5 -8.85 -10.99 8.17
C TYR A 5 -8.21 -9.74 7.61
N PHE A 6 -8.28 -9.58 6.28
CA PHE A 6 -7.84 -8.36 5.61
C PHE A 6 -9.06 -7.55 5.17
N ILE A 7 -9.28 -6.41 5.84
CA ILE A 7 -10.36 -5.49 5.49
C ILE A 7 -9.93 -4.68 4.27
N THR A 8 -10.39 -5.08 3.11
CA THR A 8 -10.09 -4.41 1.84
C THR A 8 -11.08 -4.83 0.75
N SER A 9 -11.44 -3.88 -0.13
CA SER A 9 -12.13 -4.16 -1.40
C SER A 9 -11.16 -4.33 -2.58
N ASN A 10 -9.86 -4.00 -2.39
CA ASN A 10 -8.85 -4.01 -3.44
C ASN A 10 -8.26 -5.40 -3.64
N LYS A 11 -8.59 -6.05 -4.77
CA LYS A 11 -8.09 -7.39 -5.12
C LYS A 11 -6.56 -7.42 -5.34
N GLY A 12 -5.96 -6.32 -5.79
CA GLY A 12 -4.51 -6.22 -5.97
C GLY A 12 -3.78 -6.24 -4.63
N LYS A 13 -4.23 -5.45 -3.65
CA LYS A 13 -3.69 -5.46 -2.28
C LYS A 13 -3.81 -6.86 -1.65
N LEU A 14 -4.97 -7.51 -1.82
CA LEU A 14 -5.19 -8.86 -1.31
C LEU A 14 -4.23 -9.88 -1.92
N LYS A 15 -4.02 -9.82 -3.25
CA LYS A 15 -3.09 -10.70 -3.96
C LYS A 15 -1.67 -10.55 -3.44
N GLU A 16 -1.17 -9.30 -3.36
CA GLU A 16 0.17 -9.01 -2.85
C GLU A 16 0.36 -9.50 -1.40
N ALA A 17 -0.65 -9.30 -0.53
CA ALA A 17 -0.60 -9.75 0.85
C ALA A 17 -0.57 -11.29 0.96
N LYS A 18 -1.45 -11.98 0.23
CA LYS A 18 -1.49 -13.46 0.22
C LYS A 18 -0.18 -14.06 -0.26
N GLU A 19 0.41 -13.50 -1.34
CA GLU A 19 1.68 -13.97 -1.88
C GLU A 19 2.83 -13.76 -0.90
N LYS A 20 2.83 -12.62 -0.19
CA LYS A 20 3.88 -12.29 0.77
C LYS A 20 3.85 -13.15 2.05
N ILE A 21 2.66 -13.55 2.50
CA ILE A 21 2.45 -14.29 3.77
C ILE A 21 2.29 -15.80 3.55
N ASN A 22 2.36 -16.30 2.32
CA ASN A 22 2.06 -17.68 1.95
C ASN A 22 2.91 -18.74 2.66
N HIS A 23 4.05 -18.36 3.22
CA HIS A 23 4.96 -19.25 3.97
C HIS A 23 4.58 -19.39 5.45
N LEU A 24 3.66 -18.58 5.95
CA LEU A 24 3.12 -18.69 7.30
C LEU A 24 1.91 -19.64 7.34
N ASP A 25 1.73 -20.34 8.45
CA ASP A 25 0.50 -21.15 8.70
C ASP A 25 -0.68 -20.21 9.09
N ILE A 26 -0.91 -19.20 8.25
CA ILE A 26 -1.96 -18.17 8.43
C ILE A 26 -2.76 -18.07 7.13
N GLU A 27 -4.07 -18.25 7.22
CA GLU A 27 -4.98 -17.99 6.11
C GLU A 27 -5.43 -16.53 6.10
N ILE A 28 -5.15 -15.79 5.01
CA ILE A 28 -5.71 -14.45 4.82
C ILE A 28 -7.11 -14.56 4.20
N ILE A 29 -8.08 -14.08 4.96
CA ILE A 29 -9.49 -14.02 4.56
C ILE A 29 -9.86 -12.58 4.22
N GLN A 30 -10.34 -12.35 3.00
CA GLN A 30 -10.85 -11.02 2.65
C GLN A 30 -12.14 -10.72 3.39
N LEU A 31 -12.18 -9.59 4.09
CA LEU A 31 -13.39 -9.06 4.71
C LEU A 31 -13.76 -7.73 4.05
N LYS A 32 -14.97 -7.64 3.51
CA LYS A 32 -15.54 -6.39 3.02
C LYS A 32 -16.33 -5.75 4.16
N LEU A 33 -15.70 -4.82 4.83
CA LEU A 33 -16.30 -4.00 5.86
C LEU A 33 -16.04 -2.54 5.49
N ASP A 34 -17.11 -1.82 5.21
CA ASP A 34 -17.01 -0.41 4.89
C ASP A 34 -16.79 0.41 6.16
N TYR A 35 -15.79 1.27 6.14
CA TYR A 35 -15.51 2.25 7.17
C TYR A 35 -15.23 3.62 6.54
N PRO A 36 -15.53 4.72 7.25
CA PRO A 36 -15.28 6.05 6.73
C PRO A 36 -13.77 6.28 6.55
N GLU A 37 -13.36 6.64 5.33
CA GLU A 37 -12.00 7.12 5.09
C GLU A 37 -11.95 8.61 5.48
N ILE A 38 -11.30 8.93 6.59
CA ILE A 38 -11.15 10.32 7.03
C ILE A 38 -10.15 11.06 6.13
N GLN A 39 -10.32 12.36 6.01
CA GLN A 39 -9.34 13.21 5.37
C GLN A 39 -8.24 13.56 6.38
N ALA A 40 -7.04 13.08 6.12
CA ALA A 40 -5.85 13.37 6.93
C ALA A 40 -4.62 13.50 6.04
N SER A 41 -3.59 14.16 6.54
CA SER A 41 -2.30 14.30 5.86
C SER A 41 -1.36 13.11 6.08
N ASP A 42 -1.60 12.33 7.13
CA ASP A 42 -0.79 11.14 7.47
C ASP A 42 -1.62 9.85 7.32
N LEU A 43 -1.09 8.92 6.54
CA LEU A 43 -1.67 7.58 6.36
C LEU A 43 -1.81 6.79 7.68
N LYS A 44 -0.94 7.07 8.67
CA LYS A 44 -1.02 6.44 9.99
C LYS A 44 -2.29 6.85 10.75
N GLU A 45 -2.66 8.12 10.66
CA GLU A 45 -3.88 8.64 11.26
C GLU A 45 -5.11 7.96 10.65
N ILE A 46 -5.13 7.82 9.32
CA ILE A 46 -6.20 7.11 8.59
C ILE A 46 -6.30 5.64 9.02
N ALA A 47 -5.15 4.96 9.09
CA ALA A 47 -5.10 3.56 9.52
C ALA A 47 -5.56 3.36 10.97
N LEU A 48 -5.14 4.22 11.90
CA LEU A 48 -5.57 4.16 13.30
C LEU A 48 -7.07 4.38 13.45
N TYR A 49 -7.62 5.36 12.75
CA TYR A 49 -9.06 5.59 12.74
C TYR A 49 -9.83 4.38 12.20
N GLY A 50 -9.37 3.81 11.08
CA GLY A 50 -9.96 2.60 10.52
C GLY A 50 -9.93 1.40 11.47
N LEU A 51 -8.79 1.21 12.19
CA LEU A 51 -8.68 0.16 13.21
C LEU A 51 -9.69 0.35 14.34
N ASP A 52 -9.78 1.55 14.89
CA ASP A 52 -10.71 1.87 15.97
C ASP A 52 -12.14 1.58 15.54
N PHE A 53 -12.57 2.15 14.43
CA PHE A 53 -13.91 1.96 13.87
C PHE A 53 -14.26 0.50 13.61
N CYS A 54 -13.34 -0.26 13.02
CA CYS A 54 -13.57 -1.67 12.69
C CYS A 54 -13.55 -2.56 13.92
N SER A 55 -12.72 -2.24 14.93
CA SER A 55 -12.60 -3.03 16.17
C SER A 55 -13.90 -3.06 17.00
N GLU A 56 -14.74 -2.05 16.89
CA GLU A 56 -16.05 -2.04 17.52
C GLU A 56 -17.01 -3.06 16.89
N ARG A 57 -16.84 -3.37 15.60
CA ARG A 57 -17.76 -4.15 14.75
C ARG A 57 -17.28 -5.55 14.44
N PHE A 58 -15.98 -5.79 14.54
CA PHE A 58 -15.36 -7.08 14.22
C PHE A 58 -14.32 -7.45 15.28
N LYS A 59 -14.44 -8.66 15.86
CA LYS A 59 -13.69 -9.06 17.06
C LYS A 59 -12.54 -10.04 16.83
N SER A 60 -12.50 -10.70 15.67
CA SER A 60 -11.35 -11.54 15.31
C SER A 60 -10.17 -10.66 14.90
N PRO A 61 -8.93 -11.17 14.96
CA PRO A 61 -7.77 -10.44 14.47
C PRO A 61 -7.93 -10.02 13.01
N PHE A 62 -7.68 -8.75 12.73
CA PHE A 62 -7.77 -8.21 11.37
C PHE A 62 -6.71 -7.16 11.12
N PHE A 63 -6.44 -6.91 9.86
CA PHE A 63 -5.65 -5.77 9.44
C PHE A 63 -6.31 -5.01 8.29
N LEU A 64 -5.95 -3.76 8.16
CA LEU A 64 -6.25 -2.90 7.04
C LEU A 64 -4.96 -2.23 6.54
N GLU A 65 -5.00 -1.68 5.35
CA GLU A 65 -3.83 -1.05 4.75
C GLU A 65 -4.21 0.17 3.95
N ASP A 66 -3.53 1.27 4.25
CA ASP A 66 -3.62 2.49 3.50
C ASP A 66 -2.29 2.83 2.84
N SER A 67 -2.33 3.40 1.63
CA SER A 67 -1.12 3.70 0.88
C SER A 67 -1.28 4.89 -0.04
N GLY A 68 -0.17 5.58 -0.27
CA GLY A 68 -0.14 6.75 -1.15
C GLY A 68 1.17 6.87 -1.91
N LEU A 69 1.07 7.53 -3.07
CA LEU A 69 2.19 8.01 -3.86
C LEU A 69 2.45 9.47 -3.49
N PHE A 70 3.69 9.80 -3.19
CA PHE A 70 4.14 11.14 -2.82
C PHE A 70 5.19 11.60 -3.81
N ILE A 71 4.95 12.70 -4.53
CA ILE A 71 5.82 13.22 -5.58
C ILE A 71 6.42 14.55 -5.10
N GLU A 72 7.75 14.63 -5.02
CA GLU A 72 8.46 15.79 -4.46
C GLU A 72 8.13 17.09 -5.23
N GLU A 73 8.20 17.09 -6.56
CA GLU A 73 7.90 18.23 -7.40
C GLU A 73 6.48 18.78 -7.21
N LEU A 74 5.56 17.92 -6.77
CA LEU A 74 4.16 18.27 -6.55
C LEU A 74 3.84 18.47 -5.06
N ASN A 75 4.84 18.80 -4.22
CA ASN A 75 4.67 19.00 -2.77
C ASN A 75 3.97 17.81 -2.09
N SER A 76 4.43 16.59 -2.41
CA SER A 76 3.87 15.34 -1.90
C SER A 76 2.47 14.98 -2.41
N PHE A 77 1.92 15.71 -3.40
CA PHE A 77 0.68 15.29 -4.06
C PHE A 77 0.96 14.03 -4.92
N PRO A 78 0.03 13.07 -5.03
CA PRO A 78 -1.32 13.03 -4.46
C PRO A 78 -1.41 12.60 -2.98
N GLY A 79 -0.36 12.01 -2.39
CA GLY A 79 -0.33 11.61 -0.99
C GLY A 79 -1.47 10.66 -0.61
N PRO A 80 -2.17 10.91 0.51
CA PRO A 80 -3.29 10.09 0.96
C PRO A 80 -4.46 10.03 -0.05
N TYR A 81 -4.58 11.02 -0.93
CA TYR A 81 -5.62 11.08 -1.97
C TYR A 81 -5.28 10.27 -3.23
N SER A 82 -4.28 9.41 -3.18
CA SER A 82 -3.75 8.65 -4.32
C SER A 82 -4.83 7.91 -5.12
N ARG A 83 -5.78 7.27 -4.44
CA ARG A 83 -6.89 6.57 -5.09
C ARG A 83 -7.80 7.54 -5.85
N TYR A 84 -8.26 8.60 -5.20
CA TYR A 84 -9.13 9.60 -5.80
C TYR A 84 -8.49 10.26 -7.03
N VAL A 85 -7.23 10.64 -6.92
CA VAL A 85 -6.49 11.27 -8.03
C VAL A 85 -6.28 10.29 -9.18
N HIS A 86 -5.99 9.02 -8.89
CA HIS A 86 -5.86 8.01 -9.92
C HIS A 86 -7.20 7.77 -10.68
N GLU A 87 -8.32 7.73 -9.95
CA GLU A 87 -9.65 7.54 -10.54
C GLU A 87 -10.11 8.76 -11.35
N THR A 88 -9.57 9.96 -11.08
CA THR A 88 -9.95 11.21 -11.77
C THR A 88 -9.06 11.56 -12.95
N ILE A 89 -7.75 11.62 -12.75
CA ILE A 89 -6.79 12.04 -13.80
C ILE A 89 -5.86 10.92 -14.26
N GLY A 90 -5.75 9.84 -13.51
CA GLY A 90 -4.96 8.66 -13.85
C GLY A 90 -3.46 8.91 -13.98
N ASN A 91 -2.77 7.94 -14.58
CA ASN A 91 -1.33 8.03 -14.85
C ASN A 91 -1.00 9.15 -15.85
N ASP A 92 -1.81 9.32 -16.89
CA ASP A 92 -1.62 10.38 -17.88
C ASP A 92 -1.69 11.78 -17.25
N GLY A 93 -2.60 11.99 -16.28
CA GLY A 93 -2.71 13.24 -15.55
C GLY A 93 -1.47 13.55 -14.73
N ILE A 94 -0.94 12.58 -14.00
CA ILE A 94 0.33 12.73 -13.25
C ILE A 94 1.49 13.05 -14.20
N LEU A 95 1.60 12.35 -15.32
CA LEU A 95 2.65 12.60 -16.31
C LEU A 95 2.55 14.00 -16.90
N LYS A 96 1.31 14.51 -17.16
CA LYS A 96 1.07 15.89 -17.63
C LYS A 96 1.47 16.94 -16.59
N LEU A 97 1.16 16.71 -15.30
CA LEU A 97 1.58 17.61 -14.23
C LEU A 97 3.11 17.71 -14.10
N LEU A 98 3.84 16.68 -14.51
CA LEU A 98 5.29 16.61 -14.49
C LEU A 98 5.94 16.95 -15.83
N LEU A 99 5.21 17.56 -16.78
CA LEU A 99 5.79 18.05 -18.03
C LEU A 99 6.79 19.18 -17.75
N GLY A 100 8.02 19.00 -18.25
CA GLY A 100 9.10 19.98 -18.02
C GLY A 100 9.76 19.90 -16.64
N ALA A 101 9.25 19.09 -15.72
CA ALA A 101 9.86 18.88 -14.40
C ALA A 101 11.21 18.16 -14.52
N SER A 102 12.24 18.74 -13.91
CA SER A 102 13.56 18.12 -13.78
C SER A 102 13.62 17.13 -12.61
N ASN A 103 12.94 17.45 -11.51
CA ASN A 103 12.79 16.56 -10.37
C ASN A 103 11.57 15.65 -10.58
N ARG A 104 11.80 14.36 -10.60
CA ARG A 104 10.73 13.35 -10.71
C ARG A 104 10.76 12.38 -9.52
N ASN A 105 11.53 12.73 -8.47
CA ASN A 105 11.60 11.91 -7.27
C ASN A 105 10.24 11.73 -6.65
N ALA A 106 9.99 10.52 -6.21
CA ALA A 106 8.74 10.15 -5.58
C ALA A 106 8.98 8.99 -4.62
N TYR A 107 8.04 8.78 -3.73
CA TYR A 107 8.02 7.57 -2.92
C TYR A 107 6.58 7.08 -2.75
N PHE A 108 6.45 5.77 -2.63
CA PHE A 108 5.25 5.16 -2.09
C PHE A 108 5.43 4.92 -0.59
N LYS A 109 4.39 5.17 0.18
CA LYS A 109 4.27 4.78 1.58
C LYS A 109 3.05 3.89 1.75
N SER A 110 3.19 2.82 2.55
CA SER A 110 2.10 1.98 3.01
C SER A 110 2.11 1.93 4.52
N VAL A 111 0.93 2.01 5.11
CA VAL A 111 0.70 1.83 6.54
C VAL A 111 -0.29 0.70 6.72
N ILE A 112 0.14 -0.36 7.39
CA ILE A 112 -0.70 -1.47 7.80
C ILE A 112 -1.06 -1.27 9.26
N GLY A 113 -2.35 -1.25 9.55
CA GLY A 113 -2.90 -1.34 10.88
C GLY A 113 -3.34 -2.77 11.16
N LEU A 114 -2.75 -3.45 12.13
CA LEU A 114 -3.17 -4.74 12.67
C LEU A 114 -3.91 -4.53 13.98
N TYR A 115 -5.08 -5.13 14.12
CA TYR A 115 -5.81 -5.21 15.38
C TYR A 115 -5.74 -6.64 15.93
N ASN A 116 -5.03 -6.79 17.03
CA ASN A 116 -4.91 -8.04 17.77
C ASN A 116 -4.79 -7.70 19.26
N ASN A 117 -5.92 -7.69 19.97
CA ASN A 117 -6.05 -7.17 21.35
C ASN A 117 -5.62 -5.71 21.54
N GLY A 118 -5.44 -4.96 20.46
CA GLY A 118 -5.04 -3.56 20.39
C GLY A 118 -4.45 -3.20 19.05
N PRO A 119 -4.33 -1.90 18.73
CA PRO A 119 -3.80 -1.43 17.45
C PRO A 119 -2.27 -1.53 17.39
N ILE A 120 -1.77 -2.07 16.28
CA ILE A 120 -0.33 -2.16 15.98
C ILE A 120 -0.13 -1.63 14.57
N ILE A 121 0.90 -0.80 14.35
CA ILE A 121 1.17 -0.15 13.08
C ILE A 121 2.48 -0.65 12.49
N PHE A 122 2.46 -0.96 11.19
CA PHE A 122 3.64 -1.29 10.39
C PHE A 122 3.69 -0.38 9.17
N GLU A 123 4.86 0.20 8.93
CA GLU A 123 5.07 1.10 7.80
C GLU A 123 6.09 0.51 6.83
N GLY A 124 5.93 0.84 5.56
CA GLY A 124 6.90 0.54 4.53
C GLY A 124 6.97 1.67 3.51
N VAL A 125 8.19 1.99 3.06
CA VAL A 125 8.45 3.04 2.09
C VAL A 125 9.27 2.47 0.95
N SER A 126 8.86 2.79 -0.28
CA SER A 126 9.62 2.54 -1.50
C SER A 126 9.97 3.87 -2.15
N LYS A 127 11.22 4.27 -2.08
CA LYS A 127 11.72 5.45 -2.80
C LYS A 127 11.93 5.11 -4.27
N GLY A 128 11.85 6.12 -5.12
CA GLY A 128 12.02 5.96 -6.55
C GLY A 128 11.75 7.25 -7.31
N LYS A 129 11.29 7.11 -8.54
CA LYS A 129 10.97 8.23 -9.43
C LYS A 129 9.80 7.91 -10.34
N ILE A 130 9.13 8.94 -10.83
CA ILE A 130 8.09 8.83 -11.86
C ILE A 130 8.76 8.74 -13.23
N SER A 131 8.42 7.72 -14.00
CA SER A 131 8.88 7.54 -15.40
C SER A 131 8.36 8.69 -16.30
N LYS A 132 8.95 8.83 -17.48
CA LYS A 132 8.49 9.83 -18.46
C LYS A 132 7.24 9.38 -19.23
N GLU A 133 6.95 8.09 -19.22
CA GLU A 133 5.85 7.46 -19.95
C GLU A 133 5.29 6.26 -19.17
N ILE A 134 4.11 5.81 -19.56
CA ILE A 134 3.49 4.60 -19.03
C ILE A 134 4.27 3.38 -19.55
N ARG A 135 4.72 2.51 -18.64
CA ARG A 135 5.48 1.31 -18.95
C ARG A 135 4.92 0.11 -18.19
N GLY A 136 4.74 -1.00 -18.90
CA GLY A 136 4.15 -2.21 -18.34
C GLY A 136 2.62 -2.17 -18.27
N LYS A 137 2.03 -3.35 -18.03
CA LYS A 137 0.57 -3.55 -17.91
C LYS A 137 0.20 -4.29 -16.63
N GLY A 138 1.18 -4.62 -15.81
CA GLY A 138 1.00 -5.31 -14.53
C GLY A 138 0.61 -4.37 -13.40
N GLY A 139 0.27 -4.95 -12.27
CA GLY A 139 -0.05 -4.21 -11.06
C GLY A 139 -1.37 -3.44 -11.10
N PHE A 140 -1.42 -2.32 -10.41
CA PHE A 140 -2.57 -1.42 -10.34
C PHE A 140 -2.14 0.01 -9.94
N GLY A 141 -3.05 0.96 -10.10
CA GLY A 141 -2.81 2.36 -9.72
C GLY A 141 -1.66 2.98 -10.50
N TYR A 142 -0.69 3.51 -9.80
CA TYR A 142 0.47 4.19 -10.37
C TYR A 142 1.64 3.26 -10.71
N ASP A 143 1.47 1.94 -10.61
CA ASP A 143 2.51 0.96 -10.93
C ASP A 143 3.16 1.18 -12.32
N PRO A 144 2.39 1.52 -13.37
CA PRO A 144 2.96 1.73 -14.70
C PRO A 144 3.87 2.96 -14.85
N ILE A 145 3.89 3.85 -13.86
CA ILE A 145 4.72 5.08 -13.91
C ILE A 145 5.72 5.21 -12.77
N PHE A 146 5.72 4.31 -11.79
CA PHE A 146 6.66 4.37 -10.66
C PHE A 146 7.81 3.38 -10.84
N MET A 147 9.03 3.90 -10.84
CA MET A 147 10.30 3.16 -10.90
C MET A 147 10.95 3.19 -9.51
N PRO A 148 11.06 2.06 -8.81
CA PRO A 148 11.74 2.05 -7.52
C PRO A 148 13.25 2.27 -7.66
N GLU A 149 13.90 2.73 -6.60
CA GLU A 149 15.36 2.78 -6.53
C GLU A 149 15.98 1.40 -6.83
N ASN A 150 17.14 1.41 -7.47
CA ASN A 150 17.88 0.22 -7.88
C ASN A 150 17.17 -0.66 -8.92
N SER A 151 16.19 -0.09 -9.66
CA SER A 151 15.56 -0.76 -10.80
C SER A 151 15.36 0.21 -11.96
N GLU A 152 15.50 -0.30 -13.18
CA GLU A 152 15.13 0.42 -14.39
C GLU A 152 13.70 0.11 -14.85
N LYS A 153 13.03 -0.86 -14.21
CA LYS A 153 11.64 -1.23 -14.47
C LYS A 153 10.69 -0.40 -13.63
N THR A 154 9.52 -0.12 -14.17
CA THR A 154 8.38 0.31 -13.36
C THR A 154 7.76 -0.88 -12.61
N PHE A 155 6.98 -0.62 -11.56
CA PHE A 155 6.21 -1.68 -10.92
C PHE A 155 5.25 -2.38 -11.91
N GLY A 156 4.77 -1.69 -12.94
CA GLY A 156 3.93 -2.25 -13.99
C GLY A 156 4.63 -3.25 -14.91
N GLU A 157 5.98 -3.27 -14.92
CA GLU A 157 6.82 -4.22 -15.68
C GLU A 157 7.30 -5.41 -14.85
N MET A 158 6.99 -5.43 -13.53
CA MET A 158 7.43 -6.47 -12.61
C MET A 158 6.35 -7.55 -12.40
N SER A 159 6.79 -8.78 -12.08
CA SER A 159 5.90 -9.76 -11.47
C SER A 159 5.46 -9.32 -10.08
N THR A 160 4.41 -9.92 -9.52
CA THR A 160 3.97 -9.60 -8.15
C THR A 160 5.07 -9.91 -7.13
N GLU A 161 5.77 -11.03 -7.30
CA GLU A 161 6.89 -11.44 -6.44
C GLU A 161 8.07 -10.43 -6.53
N GLU A 162 8.50 -10.07 -7.75
CA GLU A 162 9.53 -9.07 -7.97
C GLU A 162 9.13 -7.73 -7.34
N LYS A 163 7.90 -7.25 -7.59
CA LYS A 163 7.37 -6.02 -7.01
C LYS A 163 7.37 -6.06 -5.48
N ASN A 164 6.98 -7.18 -4.85
CA ASN A 164 6.94 -7.32 -3.40
C ASN A 164 8.31 -7.15 -2.74
N SER A 165 9.43 -7.42 -3.44
CA SER A 165 10.78 -7.19 -2.92
C SER A 165 11.18 -5.71 -2.84
N TYR A 166 10.58 -4.87 -3.68
CA TYR A 166 10.85 -3.43 -3.75
C TYR A 166 9.78 -2.58 -3.06
N SER A 167 8.54 -3.06 -3.04
CA SER A 167 7.37 -2.22 -2.78
C SER A 167 7.24 -1.80 -1.32
N HIS A 168 6.62 -0.65 -1.14
CA HIS A 168 6.17 -0.11 0.16
C HIS A 168 5.31 -1.12 0.92
N ARG A 169 4.34 -1.74 0.25
CA ARG A 169 3.46 -2.75 0.86
C ARG A 169 4.22 -4.02 1.21
N GLY A 170 5.11 -4.48 0.32
CA GLY A 170 5.99 -5.62 0.62
C GLY A 170 6.79 -5.39 1.90
N LYS A 171 7.39 -4.21 2.07
CA LYS A 171 8.16 -3.84 3.27
C LYS A 171 7.29 -3.72 4.53
N ALA A 172 6.09 -3.14 4.41
CA ALA A 172 5.15 -3.07 5.54
C ALA A 172 4.68 -4.48 5.97
N LEU A 173 4.39 -5.35 4.98
CA LEU A 173 4.06 -6.75 5.23
C LEU A 173 5.22 -7.53 5.86
N ASP A 174 6.47 -7.30 5.44
CA ASP A 174 7.64 -7.92 6.08
C ASP A 174 7.73 -7.58 7.57
N ASN A 175 7.44 -6.32 7.93
CA ASN A 175 7.43 -5.89 9.32
C ASN A 175 6.29 -6.56 10.10
N MET A 176 5.11 -6.70 9.49
CA MET A 176 3.99 -7.43 10.11
C MET A 176 4.28 -8.93 10.24
N VAL A 177 4.88 -9.56 9.22
CA VAL A 177 5.29 -10.97 9.26
C VAL A 177 6.25 -11.24 10.41
N LYS A 178 7.31 -10.44 10.55
CA LYS A 178 8.25 -10.55 11.68
C LYS A 178 7.56 -10.47 13.04
N TYR A 179 6.58 -9.60 13.16
CA TYR A 179 5.78 -9.51 14.40
C TYR A 179 4.96 -10.77 14.64
N LEU A 180 4.33 -11.32 13.60
CA LEU A 180 3.51 -12.53 13.70
C LEU A 180 4.35 -13.80 13.97
N GLU A 181 5.58 -13.87 13.42
CA GLU A 181 6.53 -14.97 13.66
C GLU A 181 7.08 -14.99 15.08
N ASN A 182 7.35 -13.83 15.65
CA ASN A 182 7.90 -13.70 17.00
C ASN A 182 6.89 -14.02 18.12
N GLY A 183 5.70 -14.41 17.75
CA GLY A 183 4.65 -14.84 18.66
C GLY A 183 4.01 -13.66 19.38
N VAL A 184 2.72 -13.51 19.17
CA VAL A 184 1.89 -12.75 20.11
C VAL A 184 1.70 -13.67 21.31
N GLU A 185 2.44 -13.45 22.40
CA GLU A 185 2.10 -14.01 23.72
C GLU A 185 0.75 -13.45 24.19
#